data_6004b2ffcacacf902c3fde31a8e7a4c7
#
_entry.id   6004b2ffcacacf902c3fde31a8e7a4c7
#
_cell.length_a   1.000
_cell.length_b   1.000
_cell.length_c   1.000
_cell.angle_alpha   90.00
_cell.angle_beta   90.00
_cell.angle_gamma   90.00
#
_symmetry.space_group_name_H-M   'P 1'
#
loop_
_entity.id
_entity.type
_entity.pdbx_description
1 polymer ?
#
loop_
_entity_poly.entity_id
_entity_poly.type
_entity_poly.pdbx_seq_one_letter_code
_entity_poly.pdbx_strand_id
1 'polypeptide(L)'
;AAWLHDIASITDYSLYVLHHIHGAEMAYGILKEYGYDNKKIRLVQECIKNHRGSVNLEKNSLEELCVADADAISHFDSVPSLLYLAYVQKGMGIEDGKEFVKNKLARSFQKLSTESKQHYQNKYEKVMEVLN
;
A
#
# COMPACT_ATOMS: atom_id res chain seq x y z
N ALA A 1 12.81 2.04 1.19
CA ALA A 1 11.62 1.36 0.67
C ALA A 1 10.42 2.29 0.63
N ALA A 2 10.01 2.92 1.75
CA ALA A 2 8.81 3.75 1.84
C ALA A 2 8.68 4.81 0.72
N TRP A 3 9.74 5.52 0.39
CA TRP A 3 9.76 6.52 -0.70
C TRP A 3 9.63 5.93 -2.11
N LEU A 4 9.95 4.67 -2.29
CA LEU A 4 10.04 4.04 -3.61
C LEU A 4 8.99 2.94 -3.84
N HIS A 5 8.13 2.64 -2.85
CA HIS A 5 7.24 1.47 -2.97
C HIS A 5 6.25 1.58 -4.13
N ASP A 6 5.79 2.78 -4.45
CA ASP A 6 4.85 3.05 -5.55
C ASP A 6 5.48 3.77 -6.75
N ILE A 7 6.82 3.86 -6.82
CA ILE A 7 7.53 4.64 -7.84
C ILE A 7 7.09 4.29 -9.27
N ALA A 8 6.82 3.02 -9.56
CA ALA A 8 6.40 2.60 -10.89
C ALA A 8 5.04 3.18 -11.27
N SER A 9 4.03 3.09 -10.40
CA SER A 9 2.68 3.61 -10.68
C SER A 9 2.62 5.13 -10.72
N ILE A 10 3.52 5.82 -10.02
CA ILE A 10 3.66 7.28 -10.06
C ILE A 10 4.34 7.72 -11.36
N THR A 11 5.33 6.96 -11.83
CA THR A 11 6.07 7.28 -13.06
C THR A 11 5.25 6.98 -14.31
N ASP A 12 4.56 5.83 -14.32
CA ASP A 12 3.68 5.41 -15.41
C ASP A 12 2.51 4.59 -14.86
N TYR A 13 1.30 5.15 -14.97
CA TYR A 13 0.08 4.50 -14.47
C TYR A 13 -0.24 3.18 -15.16
N SER A 14 0.25 2.94 -16.37
CA SER A 14 0.10 1.64 -17.05
C SER A 14 0.77 0.48 -16.29
N LEU A 15 1.76 0.80 -15.46
CA LEU A 15 2.48 -0.16 -14.61
C LEU A 15 1.74 -0.48 -13.29
N TYR A 16 0.59 0.16 -13.01
CA TYR A 16 -0.13 0.03 -11.74
C TYR A 16 -0.41 -1.42 -11.34
N VAL A 17 -0.77 -2.28 -12.29
CA VAL A 17 -1.12 -3.68 -12.00
C VAL A 17 0.07 -4.47 -11.45
N LEU A 18 1.27 -4.19 -11.95
CA LEU A 18 2.52 -4.84 -11.54
C LEU A 18 3.51 -3.86 -10.89
N HIS A 19 2.99 -2.74 -10.31
CA HIS A 19 3.84 -1.67 -9.76
C HIS A 19 4.88 -2.17 -8.75
N HIS A 20 4.56 -3.19 -7.97
CA HIS A 20 5.46 -3.79 -6.99
C HIS A 20 6.66 -4.50 -7.63
N ILE A 21 6.50 -5.11 -8.80
CA ILE A 21 7.58 -5.73 -9.56
C ILE A 21 8.44 -4.66 -10.23
N HIS A 22 7.81 -3.82 -11.06
CA HIS A 22 8.52 -2.75 -11.77
C HIS A 22 9.14 -1.73 -10.81
N GLY A 23 8.46 -1.42 -9.70
CA GLY A 23 8.98 -0.53 -8.65
C GLY A 23 10.26 -1.08 -8.01
N ALA A 24 10.33 -2.39 -7.77
CA ALA A 24 11.53 -3.01 -7.23
C ALA A 24 12.71 -2.94 -8.23
N GLU A 25 12.46 -3.09 -9.54
CA GLU A 25 13.47 -2.94 -10.58
C GLU A 25 13.95 -1.48 -10.70
N MET A 26 13.02 -0.53 -10.70
CA MET A 26 13.36 0.90 -10.71
C MET A 26 14.16 1.31 -9.47
N ALA A 27 13.76 0.82 -8.29
CA ALA A 27 14.48 1.07 -7.04
C ALA A 27 15.91 0.52 -7.07
N TYR A 28 16.13 -0.64 -7.70
CA TYR A 28 17.47 -1.19 -7.91
C TYR A 28 18.36 -0.19 -8.67
N GLY A 29 17.88 0.31 -9.82
CA GLY A 29 18.61 1.26 -10.65
C GLY A 29 18.97 2.53 -9.88
N ILE A 30 17.97 3.15 -9.24
CA ILE A 30 18.14 4.38 -8.46
C ILE A 30 19.17 4.18 -7.33
N LEU A 31 18.98 3.14 -6.49
CA LEU A 31 19.84 2.92 -5.34
C LEU A 31 21.28 2.55 -5.76
N LYS A 32 21.43 1.87 -6.89
CA LYS A 32 22.75 1.55 -7.45
C LYS A 32 23.50 2.81 -7.89
N GLU A 33 22.81 3.73 -8.55
CA GLU A 33 23.35 5.02 -8.96
C GLU A 33 23.82 5.85 -7.77
N TYR A 34 23.06 5.82 -6.66
CA TYR A 34 23.42 6.49 -5.41
C TYR A 34 24.44 5.73 -4.55
N GLY A 35 25.03 4.64 -5.05
CA GLY A 35 26.12 3.93 -4.39
C GLY A 35 25.73 3.09 -3.17
N TYR A 36 24.45 2.72 -3.05
CA TYR A 36 24.02 1.81 -1.96
C TYR A 36 24.65 0.43 -2.14
N ASP A 37 24.93 -0.25 -1.02
CA ASP A 37 25.44 -1.61 -1.04
C ASP A 37 24.34 -2.61 -1.51
N ASN A 38 24.79 -3.72 -2.11
CA ASN A 38 23.86 -4.69 -2.70
C ASN A 38 22.93 -5.34 -1.68
N LYS A 39 23.32 -5.47 -0.41
CA LYS A 39 22.48 -6.06 0.64
C LYS A 39 21.30 -5.14 0.96
N LYS A 40 21.56 -3.84 1.11
CA LYS A 40 20.50 -2.83 1.31
C LYS A 40 19.57 -2.73 0.10
N ILE A 41 20.14 -2.76 -1.11
CA ILE A 41 19.33 -2.71 -2.35
C ILE A 41 18.37 -3.89 -2.38
N ARG A 42 18.84 -5.11 -2.13
CA ARG A 42 17.99 -6.30 -2.10
C ARG A 42 16.88 -6.20 -1.05
N LEU A 43 17.20 -5.76 0.17
CA LEU A 43 16.20 -5.56 1.21
C LEU A 43 15.10 -4.57 0.77
N VAL A 44 15.48 -3.45 0.17
CA VAL A 44 14.51 -2.47 -0.36
C VAL A 44 13.65 -3.08 -1.46
N GLN A 45 14.26 -3.85 -2.38
CA GLN A 45 13.50 -4.54 -3.43
C GLN A 45 12.48 -5.53 -2.87
N GLU A 46 12.84 -6.32 -1.86
CA GLU A 46 11.89 -7.27 -1.23
C GLU A 46 10.77 -6.53 -0.49
N CYS A 47 11.08 -5.45 0.23
CA CYS A 47 10.06 -4.59 0.82
C CYS A 47 9.06 -4.08 -0.24
N ILE A 48 9.56 -3.64 -1.41
CA ILE A 48 8.72 -3.13 -2.49
C ILE A 48 7.90 -4.25 -3.12
N LYS A 49 8.49 -5.40 -3.41
CA LYS A 49 7.77 -6.55 -3.98
C LYS A 49 6.63 -7.04 -3.08
N ASN A 50 6.88 -7.08 -1.78
CA ASN A 50 6.02 -7.73 -0.81
C ASN A 50 5.05 -6.78 -0.09
N HIS A 51 5.06 -5.45 -0.40
CA HIS A 51 4.16 -4.49 0.26
C HIS A 51 2.69 -4.63 -0.17
N ARG A 52 2.44 -5.13 -1.40
CA ARG A 52 1.11 -5.12 -2.01
C ARG A 52 0.10 -5.99 -1.28
N GLY A 53 -1.01 -5.40 -0.84
CA GLY A 53 -2.04 -6.09 -0.07
C GLY A 53 -3.03 -6.94 -0.86
N SER A 54 -3.05 -6.84 -2.21
CA SER A 54 -3.93 -7.66 -3.04
C SER A 54 -3.38 -9.07 -3.31
N VAL A 55 -2.12 -9.31 -2.95
CA VAL A 55 -1.46 -10.61 -3.02
C VAL A 55 -0.94 -10.93 -1.62
N ASN A 56 -1.39 -12.03 -1.06
CA ASN A 56 -0.95 -12.46 0.28
C ASN A 56 0.46 -13.05 0.17
N LEU A 57 1.47 -12.18 0.13
CA LEU A 57 2.88 -12.56 0.10
C LEU A 57 3.41 -12.70 1.51
N GLU A 58 4.10 -13.78 1.77
CA GLU A 58 4.81 -13.99 3.04
C GLU A 58 5.85 -12.88 3.25
N LYS A 59 5.91 -12.35 4.47
CA LYS A 59 6.89 -11.34 4.86
C LYS A 59 8.06 -12.05 5.53
N ASN A 60 9.26 -11.93 4.94
CA ASN A 60 10.45 -12.63 5.38
C ASN A 60 11.35 -11.79 6.30
N SER A 61 11.01 -10.52 6.47
CA SER A 61 11.75 -9.58 7.33
C SER A 61 10.81 -8.61 8.05
N LEU A 62 11.30 -8.03 9.14
CA LEU A 62 10.59 -6.99 9.88
C LEU A 62 10.40 -5.74 9.02
N GLU A 63 11.36 -5.42 8.18
CA GLU A 63 11.30 -4.27 7.27
C GLU A 63 10.19 -4.44 6.22
N GLU A 64 10.02 -5.64 5.66
CA GLU A 64 8.91 -5.94 4.75
C GLU A 64 7.56 -5.79 5.45
N LEU A 65 7.45 -6.30 6.67
CA LEU A 65 6.23 -6.19 7.47
C LEU A 65 5.91 -4.72 7.77
N CYS A 66 6.91 -3.94 8.22
CA CYS A 66 6.74 -2.51 8.51
C CYS A 66 6.29 -1.71 7.28
N VAL A 67 6.86 -1.95 6.11
CA VAL A 67 6.47 -1.25 4.88
C VAL A 67 5.05 -1.62 4.47
N ALA A 68 4.70 -2.91 4.54
CA ALA A 68 3.36 -3.38 4.21
C ALA A 68 2.29 -2.86 5.18
N ASP A 69 2.58 -2.82 6.46
CA ASP A 69 1.68 -2.25 7.48
C ASP A 69 1.53 -0.74 7.30
N ALA A 70 2.64 -0.01 7.09
CA ALA A 70 2.60 1.44 6.88
C ALA A 70 1.76 1.84 5.67
N ASP A 71 1.90 1.12 4.54
CA ASP A 71 1.04 1.32 3.37
C ASP A 71 -0.44 1.09 3.70
N ALA A 72 -0.77 -0.01 4.38
CA ALA A 72 -2.14 -0.30 4.78
C ALA A 72 -2.71 0.74 5.77
N ILE A 73 -1.92 1.15 6.76
CA ILE A 73 -2.27 2.15 7.78
C ILE A 73 -2.56 3.51 7.13
N SER A 74 -1.80 3.91 6.11
CA SER A 74 -2.00 5.18 5.42
C SER A 74 -3.43 5.34 4.87
N HIS A 75 -4.08 4.25 4.47
CA HIS A 75 -5.47 4.27 4.01
C HIS A 75 -6.46 4.63 5.12
N PHE A 76 -6.21 4.19 6.36
CA PHE A 76 -7.04 4.54 7.52
C PHE A 76 -6.80 5.96 8.00
N ASP A 77 -5.60 6.48 7.81
CA ASP A 77 -5.24 7.84 8.21
C ASP A 77 -5.68 8.86 7.16
N SER A 78 -5.93 8.43 5.93
CA SER A 78 -6.33 9.30 4.82
C SER A 78 -7.60 8.80 4.09
N VAL A 79 -8.65 8.45 4.82
CA VAL A 79 -9.97 8.10 4.24
C VAL A 79 -10.50 9.16 3.27
N PRO A 80 -10.38 10.48 3.56
CA PRO A 80 -10.79 11.52 2.60
C PRO A 80 -10.11 11.40 1.23
N SER A 81 -8.84 10.98 1.17
CA SER A 81 -8.13 10.76 -0.10
C SER A 81 -8.71 9.59 -0.90
N LEU A 82 -9.18 8.55 -0.22
CA LEU A 82 -9.85 7.42 -0.87
C LEU A 82 -11.22 7.82 -1.42
N LEU A 83 -11.96 8.64 -0.68
CA LEU A 83 -13.24 9.20 -1.15
C LEU A 83 -13.02 10.14 -2.34
N TYR A 84 -12.00 10.99 -2.30
CA TYR A 84 -11.62 11.82 -3.44
C TYR A 84 -11.26 10.97 -4.67
N LEU A 85 -10.47 9.92 -4.48
CA LEU A 85 -10.14 8.97 -5.55
C LEU A 85 -11.41 8.37 -6.17
N ALA A 86 -12.36 7.91 -5.34
CA ALA A 86 -13.58 7.27 -5.81
C ALA A 86 -14.51 8.26 -6.54
N TYR A 87 -14.82 9.38 -5.89
CA TYR A 87 -15.85 10.29 -6.42
C TYR A 87 -15.33 11.23 -7.50
N VAL A 88 -14.12 11.76 -7.32
CA VAL A 88 -13.59 12.79 -8.23
C VAL A 88 -12.76 12.18 -9.35
N GLN A 89 -11.75 11.37 -9.01
CA GLN A 89 -10.85 10.85 -10.04
C GLN A 89 -11.47 9.72 -10.85
N LYS A 90 -12.27 8.85 -10.22
CA LYS A 90 -12.95 7.72 -10.90
C LYS A 90 -14.39 8.05 -11.33
N GLY A 91 -14.96 9.17 -10.90
CA GLY A 91 -16.31 9.59 -11.24
C GLY A 91 -17.40 8.62 -10.75
N MET A 92 -17.15 7.90 -9.66
CA MET A 92 -18.10 6.94 -9.11
C MET A 92 -19.30 7.65 -8.47
N GLY A 93 -20.49 7.06 -8.59
CA GLY A 93 -21.65 7.46 -7.81
C GLY A 93 -21.45 7.23 -6.30
N ILE A 94 -22.34 7.79 -5.47
CA ILE A 94 -22.19 7.76 -4.00
C ILE A 94 -22.09 6.32 -3.49
N GLU A 95 -22.99 5.45 -3.88
CA GLU A 95 -23.02 4.06 -3.38
C GLU A 95 -21.85 3.24 -3.88
N ASP A 96 -21.50 3.33 -5.17
CA ASP A 96 -20.35 2.62 -5.75
C ASP A 96 -19.03 3.11 -5.14
N GLY A 97 -18.90 4.41 -4.90
CA GLY A 97 -17.73 4.99 -4.28
C GLY A 97 -17.56 4.59 -2.82
N LYS A 98 -18.65 4.56 -2.05
CA LYS A 98 -18.68 4.01 -0.68
C LYS A 98 -18.17 2.55 -0.68
N GLU A 99 -18.77 1.72 -1.51
CA GLU A 99 -18.43 0.30 -1.58
C GLU A 99 -16.97 0.09 -2.02
N PHE A 100 -16.48 0.89 -2.97
CA PHE A 100 -15.07 0.89 -3.37
C PHE A 100 -14.14 1.18 -2.18
N VAL A 101 -14.44 2.23 -1.39
CA VAL A 101 -13.62 2.61 -0.23
C VAL A 101 -13.70 1.56 0.87
N LYS A 102 -14.90 1.04 1.19
CA LYS A 102 -15.10 -0.05 2.15
C LYS A 102 -14.25 -1.27 1.79
N ASN A 103 -14.33 -1.72 0.54
CA ASN A 103 -13.58 -2.87 0.05
C ASN A 103 -12.06 -2.63 0.10
N LYS A 104 -11.59 -1.42 -0.19
CA LYS A 104 -10.18 -1.08 -0.08
C LYS A 104 -9.71 -1.12 1.39
N LEU A 105 -10.47 -0.53 2.31
CA LEU A 105 -10.15 -0.54 3.74
C LEU A 105 -10.19 -1.95 4.32
N ALA A 106 -11.18 -2.77 3.96
CA ALA A 106 -11.25 -4.16 4.40
C ALA A 106 -10.01 -4.97 3.99
N ARG A 107 -9.57 -4.84 2.73
CA ARG A 107 -8.34 -5.48 2.27
C ARG A 107 -7.10 -4.95 3.00
N SER A 108 -7.03 -3.65 3.24
CA SER A 108 -5.94 -3.05 4.00
C SER A 108 -5.88 -3.57 5.43
N PHE A 109 -7.03 -3.70 6.09
CA PHE A 109 -7.11 -4.25 7.43
C PHE A 109 -6.68 -5.72 7.49
N GLN A 110 -7.12 -6.54 6.53
CA GLN A 110 -6.74 -7.96 6.46
C GLN A 110 -5.23 -8.15 6.32
N LYS A 111 -4.56 -7.25 5.61
CA LYS A 111 -3.13 -7.27 5.35
C LYS A 111 -2.27 -6.94 6.58
N LEU A 112 -2.81 -6.19 7.55
CA LEU A 112 -2.07 -5.76 8.74
C LEU A 112 -1.54 -6.94 9.55
N SER A 113 -0.37 -6.76 10.17
CA SER A 113 0.14 -7.65 11.21
C SER A 113 -0.83 -7.75 12.38
N THR A 114 -0.68 -8.77 13.21
CA THR A 114 -1.52 -8.96 14.40
C THR A 114 -1.47 -7.76 15.34
N GLU A 115 -0.28 -7.21 15.56
CA GLU A 115 -0.06 -6.05 16.43
C GLU A 115 -0.73 -4.80 15.85
N SER A 116 -0.54 -4.53 14.56
CA SER A 116 -1.18 -3.41 13.87
C SER A 116 -2.70 -3.55 13.83
N LYS A 117 -3.24 -4.75 13.64
CA LYS A 117 -4.69 -5.00 13.73
C LYS A 117 -5.26 -4.63 15.08
N GLN A 118 -4.63 -5.07 16.18
CA GLN A 118 -5.09 -4.74 17.54
C GLN A 118 -5.13 -3.22 17.75
N HIS A 119 -4.12 -2.52 17.27
CA HIS A 119 -4.03 -1.07 17.42
C HIS A 119 -5.06 -0.31 16.56
N TYR A 120 -5.32 -0.78 15.34
CA TYR A 120 -6.20 -0.10 14.38
C TYR A 120 -7.64 -0.63 14.37
N GLN A 121 -7.99 -1.66 15.12
CA GLN A 121 -9.32 -2.27 15.17
C GLN A 121 -10.44 -1.24 15.38
N ASN A 122 -10.33 -0.44 16.43
CA ASN A 122 -11.34 0.57 16.78
C ASN A 122 -11.50 1.64 15.67
N LYS A 123 -10.40 2.05 15.05
CA LYS A 123 -10.44 3.02 13.95
C LYS A 123 -11.11 2.42 12.71
N TYR A 124 -10.77 1.19 12.39
CA TYR A 124 -11.40 0.44 11.29
C TYR A 124 -12.91 0.33 11.48
N GLU A 125 -13.37 -0.11 12.65
CA GLU A 125 -14.81 -0.26 12.96
C GLU A 125 -15.57 1.05 12.81
N LYS A 126 -15.04 2.15 13.38
CA LYS A 126 -15.66 3.48 13.27
C LYS A 126 -15.74 3.99 11.84
N VAL A 127 -14.70 3.81 11.05
CA VAL A 127 -14.72 4.22 9.64
C VAL A 127 -15.71 3.38 8.85
N MET A 128 -15.77 2.07 9.09
CA MET A 128 -16.73 1.19 8.42
C MET A 128 -18.17 1.52 8.81
N GLU A 129 -18.42 1.91 10.04
CA GLU A 129 -19.74 2.37 10.52
C GLU A 129 -20.19 3.64 9.77
N VAL A 130 -19.28 4.62 9.59
CA VAL A 130 -19.58 5.86 8.85
C VAL A 130 -19.87 5.60 7.37
N LEU A 131 -19.24 4.59 6.79
CA LEU A 131 -19.40 4.23 5.38
C LEU A 131 -20.61 3.27 5.13
N ASN A 132 -21.30 2.81 6.16
CA ASN A 132 -22.54 2.02 6.02
C ASN A 132 -23.74 2.93 5.85
#